data_a9640b5512656ececd24b2b6154f3c51
#
_entry.id   a9640b5512656ececd24b2b6154f3c51
#
_cell.length_a   1.000
_cell.length_b   1.000
_cell.length_c   1.000
_cell.angle_alpha   90.00
_cell.angle_beta   90.00
_cell.angle_gamma   90.00
#
_symmetry.space_group_name_H-M   'P 1'
#
loop_
_entity.id
_entity.type
_entity.pdbx_description
1 polymer ?
#
loop_
_entity_poly.entity_id
_entity_poly.type
_entity_poly.pdbx_seq_one_letter_code
_entity_poly.pdbx_strand_id
1 'polypeptide(L)'
;WNNVIQRGREVGFRNAQATVLAPTGTISYLLGSENSTGVEPSLSLLVQKNLAGGGNIFIANDEVPNALNNLGYSKDQIREIINFINEKDERGYVRSSVIGAPHLAPDHYSVFATAFGDSKGNGSIPFEGHIKMLAATQPFISGAISKTNNLPENATVKNIYDGFVMGYDLGLKAV
;
A
#
# COMPACT_ATOMS: atom_id res chain seq x y z
N TRP A 1 3.09 22.69 -22.69
CA TRP A 1 3.46 21.33 -23.08
C TRP A 1 3.61 21.19 -24.59
N ASN A 2 2.70 21.67 -25.43
CA ASN A 2 2.77 21.52 -26.89
C ASN A 2 4.10 22.06 -27.47
N ASN A 3 4.57 23.22 -27.00
CA ASN A 3 5.86 23.79 -27.45
C ASN A 3 7.05 22.90 -27.05
N VAL A 4 7.00 22.27 -25.85
CA VAL A 4 8.05 21.35 -25.39
C VAL A 4 8.08 20.09 -26.27
N ILE A 5 6.90 19.55 -26.60
CA ILE A 5 6.79 18.37 -27.46
C ILE A 5 7.29 18.68 -28.87
N GLN A 6 6.87 19.82 -29.45
CA GLN A 6 7.29 20.23 -30.78
C GLN A 6 8.81 20.40 -30.83
N ARG A 7 9.38 21.16 -29.90
CA ARG A 7 10.81 21.39 -29.85
C ARG A 7 11.60 20.10 -29.59
N GLY A 8 11.07 19.20 -28.75
CA GLY A 8 11.68 17.89 -28.51
C GLY A 8 11.72 17.00 -29.74
N ARG A 9 10.72 17.12 -30.64
CA ARG A 9 10.72 16.42 -31.92
C ARG A 9 11.78 16.95 -32.90
N GLU A 10 12.06 18.25 -32.83
CA GLU A 10 13.03 18.92 -33.71
C GLU A 10 14.48 18.69 -33.26
N VAL A 11 14.75 18.83 -31.96
CA VAL A 11 16.13 18.87 -31.44
C VAL A 11 16.45 17.72 -30.46
N GLY A 12 15.47 16.88 -30.14
CA GLY A 12 15.60 15.83 -29.14
C GLY A 12 15.56 16.35 -27.71
N PHE A 13 15.71 15.44 -26.74
CA PHE A 13 15.79 15.73 -25.32
C PHE A 13 17.18 15.40 -24.79
N ARG A 14 17.71 16.27 -23.94
CA ARG A 14 19.03 16.06 -23.31
C ARG A 14 19.06 14.82 -22.40
N ASN A 15 17.98 14.60 -21.66
CA ASN A 15 17.86 13.53 -20.70
C ASN A 15 16.88 12.46 -21.23
N ALA A 16 17.26 11.20 -21.10
CA ALA A 16 16.42 10.07 -21.52
C ALA A 16 15.17 9.91 -20.63
N GLN A 17 15.30 10.28 -19.36
CA GLN A 17 14.23 10.16 -18.34
C GLN A 17 14.22 11.39 -17.47
N ALA A 18 13.02 11.84 -17.06
CA ALA A 18 12.83 13.03 -16.25
C ALA A 18 12.10 12.72 -14.93
N THR A 19 11.31 11.63 -14.87
CA THR A 19 10.54 11.24 -13.71
C THR A 19 10.76 9.78 -13.33
N VAL A 20 10.75 9.51 -12.04
CA VAL A 20 10.87 8.18 -11.46
C VAL A 20 9.97 8.12 -10.22
N LEU A 21 9.45 6.95 -9.90
CA LEU A 21 8.75 6.72 -8.65
C LEU A 21 9.62 5.81 -7.76
N ALA A 22 10.32 6.46 -6.83
CA ALA A 22 11.20 5.78 -5.89
C ALA A 22 10.43 5.26 -4.65
N PRO A 23 10.99 4.34 -3.85
CA PRO A 23 10.35 3.82 -2.64
C PRO A 23 10.11 4.88 -1.55
N THR A 24 10.89 5.94 -1.49
CA THR A 24 10.76 7.09 -0.56
C THR A 24 10.69 6.74 0.94
N GLY A 25 11.23 5.60 1.38
CA GLY A 25 11.12 5.12 2.75
C GLY A 25 11.57 6.15 3.79
N THR A 26 12.86 6.49 3.81
CA THR A 26 13.43 7.41 4.79
C THR A 26 12.84 8.82 4.69
N ILE A 27 12.64 9.33 3.49
CA ILE A 27 12.11 10.68 3.28
C ILE A 27 10.64 10.79 3.71
N SER A 28 9.86 9.73 3.55
CA SER A 28 8.47 9.69 4.03
C SER A 28 8.41 9.83 5.55
N TYR A 29 9.26 9.09 6.27
CA TYR A 29 9.37 9.24 7.73
C TYR A 29 9.81 10.65 8.16
N LEU A 30 10.77 11.23 7.44
CA LEU A 30 11.23 12.60 7.72
C LEU A 30 10.10 13.64 7.57
N LEU A 31 9.23 13.42 6.59
CA LEU A 31 8.09 14.32 6.31
C LEU A 31 6.82 13.96 7.10
N GLY A 32 6.88 12.97 7.98
CA GLY A 32 5.74 12.55 8.78
C GLY A 32 4.67 11.77 8.02
N SER A 33 4.98 11.26 6.81
CA SER A 33 4.09 10.38 6.06
C SER A 33 4.34 8.93 6.52
N GLU A 34 3.55 8.47 7.48
CA GLU A 34 3.71 7.15 8.07
C GLU A 34 2.86 6.06 7.37
N ASN A 35 1.98 6.44 6.44
CA ASN A 35 0.93 5.58 5.93
C ASN A 35 1.38 4.69 4.77
N SER A 36 2.04 5.30 3.77
CA SER A 36 2.59 4.58 2.63
C SER A 36 3.80 5.31 2.06
N THR A 37 4.61 4.62 1.28
CA THR A 37 5.81 5.17 0.65
C THR A 37 5.79 4.91 -0.85
N GLY A 38 6.09 5.92 -1.66
CA GLY A 38 6.05 5.77 -3.12
C GLY A 38 4.67 5.32 -3.62
N VAL A 39 4.63 4.17 -4.31
CA VAL A 39 3.40 3.54 -4.82
C VAL A 39 2.99 2.33 -3.97
N GLU A 40 3.66 2.13 -2.82
CA GLU A 40 3.35 1.02 -1.94
C GLU A 40 2.03 1.24 -1.20
N PRO A 41 1.22 0.20 -0.97
CA PRO A 41 0.12 0.27 -0.01
C PRO A 41 0.66 0.31 1.42
N SER A 42 -0.17 0.68 2.38
CA SER A 42 0.15 0.51 3.79
C SER A 42 0.49 -0.95 4.09
N LEU A 43 1.54 -1.18 4.86
CA LEU A 43 1.93 -2.53 5.27
C LEU A 43 0.93 -3.13 6.26
N SER A 44 0.41 -2.28 7.16
CA SER A 44 -0.52 -2.64 8.22
C SER A 44 -1.40 -1.44 8.56
N LEU A 45 -2.56 -1.70 9.16
CA LEU A 45 -3.43 -0.67 9.74
C LEU A 45 -2.90 -0.11 11.07
N LEU A 46 -1.89 -0.76 11.64
CA LEU A 46 -1.24 -0.35 12.89
C LEU A 46 0.23 -0.07 12.64
N VAL A 47 0.73 0.99 13.25
CA VAL A 47 2.15 1.32 13.29
C VAL A 47 2.71 0.94 14.66
N GLN A 48 3.77 0.15 14.67
CA GLN A 48 4.51 -0.15 15.90
C GLN A 48 5.53 0.97 16.15
N LYS A 49 5.42 1.63 17.28
CA LYS A 49 6.42 2.61 17.74
C LYS A 49 7.25 2.02 18.88
N ASN A 50 8.56 2.00 18.70
CA ASN A 50 9.51 1.64 19.74
C ASN A 50 9.77 2.87 20.62
N LEU A 51 9.58 2.71 21.92
CA LEU A 51 9.77 3.80 22.88
C LEU A 51 11.26 3.91 23.28
N ALA A 52 11.77 5.14 23.42
CA ALA A 52 13.14 5.39 23.81
C ALA A 52 13.51 4.80 25.20
N GLY A 53 12.53 4.62 26.08
CA GLY A 53 12.67 3.98 27.39
C GLY A 53 12.48 2.46 27.37
N GLY A 54 12.38 1.85 26.20
CA GLY A 54 12.04 0.44 26.03
C GLY A 54 10.53 0.19 25.94
N GLY A 55 10.16 -0.96 25.34
CA GLY A 55 8.78 -1.32 25.06
C GLY A 55 8.27 -0.80 23.72
N ASN A 56 7.13 -1.34 23.29
CA ASN A 56 6.50 -1.02 22.02
C ASN A 56 5.04 -0.62 22.26
N ILE A 57 4.56 0.35 21.50
CA ILE A 57 3.13 0.69 21.42
C ILE A 57 2.67 0.50 19.97
N PHE A 58 1.41 0.07 19.83
CA PHE A 58 0.74 0.02 18.52
C PHE A 58 -0.23 1.19 18.47
N ILE A 59 -0.16 1.94 17.38
CA ILE A 59 -1.03 3.09 17.12
C ILE A 59 -1.74 2.83 15.80
N ALA A 60 -3.05 3.03 15.76
CA ALA A 60 -3.76 2.99 14.50
C ALA A 60 -3.22 4.08 13.58
N ASN A 61 -3.03 3.73 12.30
CA ASN A 61 -2.72 4.69 11.26
C ASN A 61 -3.84 5.75 11.22
N ASP A 62 -3.46 7.03 11.23
CA ASP A 62 -4.40 8.17 11.29
C ASP A 62 -5.41 8.18 10.13
N GLU A 63 -5.09 7.54 9.02
CA GLU A 63 -6.02 7.40 7.89
C GLU A 63 -7.18 6.45 8.18
N VAL A 64 -7.03 5.51 9.11
CA VAL A 64 -8.11 4.56 9.46
C VAL A 64 -9.32 5.29 10.05
N PRO A 65 -9.19 6.12 11.10
CA PRO A 65 -10.33 6.88 11.60
C PRO A 65 -10.88 7.88 10.57
N ASN A 66 -10.04 8.48 9.73
CA ASN A 66 -10.47 9.39 8.67
C ASN A 66 -11.30 8.66 7.61
N ALA A 67 -10.86 7.49 7.16
CA ALA A 67 -11.59 6.67 6.21
C ALA A 67 -12.94 6.21 6.77
N LEU A 68 -12.97 5.74 8.02
CA LEU A 68 -14.21 5.35 8.70
C LEU A 68 -15.19 6.52 8.83
N ASN A 69 -14.70 7.71 9.18
CA ASN A 69 -15.54 8.91 9.24
C ASN A 69 -16.11 9.28 7.87
N ASN A 70 -15.31 9.20 6.80
CA ASN A 70 -15.77 9.46 5.43
C ASN A 70 -16.79 8.42 4.94
N LEU A 71 -16.72 7.18 5.44
CA LEU A 71 -17.70 6.13 5.20
C LEU A 71 -18.98 6.29 6.04
N GLY A 72 -19.04 7.29 6.91
CA GLY A 72 -20.26 7.62 7.68
C GLY A 72 -20.39 6.92 9.03
N TYR A 73 -19.33 6.30 9.54
CA TYR A 73 -19.37 5.69 10.88
C TYR A 73 -19.33 6.76 11.98
N SER A 74 -20.10 6.53 13.05
CA SER A 74 -20.10 7.41 14.22
C SER A 74 -18.78 7.31 15.01
N LYS A 75 -18.49 8.32 15.83
CA LYS A 75 -17.30 8.32 16.68
C LYS A 75 -17.21 7.11 17.60
N ASP A 76 -18.32 6.64 18.12
CA ASP A 76 -18.36 5.45 18.98
C ASP A 76 -18.07 4.17 18.20
N GLN A 77 -18.65 4.02 17.01
CA GLN A 77 -18.36 2.90 16.11
C GLN A 77 -16.89 2.89 15.67
N ILE A 78 -16.34 4.05 15.32
CA ILE A 78 -14.92 4.21 14.96
C ILE A 78 -14.04 3.74 16.13
N ARG A 79 -14.34 4.17 17.35
CA ARG A 79 -13.59 3.76 18.55
C ARG A 79 -13.63 2.24 18.76
N GLU A 80 -14.79 1.61 18.59
CA GLU A 80 -14.93 0.16 18.73
C GLU A 80 -14.17 -0.60 17.64
N ILE A 81 -14.21 -0.13 16.39
CA ILE A 81 -13.44 -0.70 15.28
C ILE A 81 -11.93 -0.57 15.55
N ILE A 82 -11.44 0.60 16.00
CA ILE A 82 -10.03 0.80 16.34
C ILE A 82 -9.60 -0.09 17.50
N ASN A 83 -10.42 -0.24 18.51
CA ASN A 83 -10.13 -1.17 19.61
C ASN A 83 -10.02 -2.60 19.10
N PHE A 84 -10.92 -3.04 18.23
CA PHE A 84 -10.90 -4.36 17.64
C PHE A 84 -9.59 -4.66 16.87
N ILE A 85 -9.11 -3.72 16.05
CA ILE A 85 -7.86 -3.93 15.31
C ILE A 85 -6.61 -3.93 16.22
N ASN A 86 -6.69 -3.30 17.39
CA ASN A 86 -5.63 -3.29 18.39
C ASN A 86 -5.62 -4.51 19.32
N GLU A 87 -6.70 -5.29 19.34
CA GLU A 87 -6.77 -6.50 20.13
C GLU A 87 -5.81 -7.58 19.61
N LYS A 88 -5.39 -8.43 20.51
CA LYS A 88 -4.60 -9.62 20.15
C LYS A 88 -5.52 -10.75 19.70
N ASP A 89 -5.10 -11.45 18.67
CA ASP A 89 -5.73 -12.69 18.24
C ASP A 89 -5.41 -13.86 19.22
N GLU A 90 -5.98 -15.03 18.96
CA GLU A 90 -5.78 -16.23 19.79
C GLU A 90 -4.30 -16.67 19.88
N ARG A 91 -3.44 -16.20 18.97
CA ARG A 91 -2.01 -16.49 18.92
C ARG A 91 -1.18 -15.42 19.63
N GLY A 92 -1.81 -14.37 20.13
CA GLY A 92 -1.16 -13.24 20.80
C GLY A 92 -0.62 -12.16 19.86
N TYR A 93 -0.90 -12.25 18.55
CA TYR A 93 -0.57 -11.20 17.57
C TYR A 93 -1.68 -10.16 17.52
N VAL A 94 -1.31 -8.91 17.35
CA VAL A 94 -2.29 -7.83 17.12
C VAL A 94 -3.02 -8.11 15.81
N ARG A 95 -4.36 -7.98 15.80
CA ARG A 95 -5.21 -8.33 14.66
C ARG A 95 -4.82 -7.60 13.39
N SER A 96 -4.58 -6.28 13.50
CA SER A 96 -4.19 -5.38 12.40
C SER A 96 -5.07 -5.47 11.13
N SER A 97 -6.29 -6.00 11.27
CA SER A 97 -7.28 -6.15 10.19
C SER A 97 -8.66 -5.74 10.69
N VAL A 98 -9.46 -5.17 9.81
CA VAL A 98 -10.85 -4.79 10.09
C VAL A 98 -11.85 -5.92 9.85
N ILE A 99 -11.41 -7.05 9.33
CA ILE A 99 -12.31 -8.17 8.99
C ILE A 99 -12.93 -8.73 10.25
N GLY A 100 -14.27 -8.69 10.31
CA GLY A 100 -15.03 -9.08 11.48
C GLY A 100 -15.14 -8.00 12.57
N ALA A 101 -14.68 -6.77 12.31
CA ALA A 101 -14.84 -5.66 13.24
C ALA A 101 -16.33 -5.35 13.46
N PRO A 102 -16.72 -4.99 14.70
CA PRO A 102 -18.10 -4.63 15.00
C PRO A 102 -18.53 -3.42 14.14
N HIS A 103 -19.79 -3.37 13.76
CA HIS A 103 -20.41 -2.30 12.98
C HIS A 103 -19.90 -2.11 11.55
N LEU A 104 -18.74 -2.66 11.19
CA LEU A 104 -18.16 -2.44 9.86
C LEU A 104 -18.86 -3.32 8.81
N ALA A 105 -19.43 -2.67 7.80
CA ALA A 105 -20.08 -3.35 6.68
C ALA A 105 -19.01 -4.15 5.87
N PRO A 106 -19.30 -5.40 5.49
CA PRO A 106 -18.37 -6.21 4.69
C PRO A 106 -17.93 -5.56 3.37
N ASP A 107 -18.80 -4.79 2.73
CA ASP A 107 -18.50 -4.07 1.50
C ASP A 107 -17.41 -2.99 1.68
N HIS A 108 -17.17 -2.57 2.91
CA HIS A 108 -16.12 -1.61 3.24
C HIS A 108 -14.76 -2.26 3.56
N TYR A 109 -14.67 -3.58 3.71
CA TYR A 109 -13.42 -4.25 4.08
C TYR A 109 -12.28 -3.96 3.09
N SER A 110 -12.59 -3.88 1.79
CA SER A 110 -11.58 -3.62 0.75
C SER A 110 -10.92 -2.24 0.85
N VAL A 111 -11.57 -1.27 1.47
CA VAL A 111 -11.01 0.08 1.72
C VAL A 111 -9.80 0.01 2.65
N PHE A 112 -9.80 -0.97 3.54
CA PHE A 112 -8.76 -1.17 4.56
C PHE A 112 -7.80 -2.31 4.23
N ALA A 113 -7.75 -2.76 2.96
CA ALA A 113 -6.80 -3.77 2.54
C ALA A 113 -5.36 -3.22 2.61
N THR A 114 -4.46 -4.04 3.15
CA THR A 114 -3.03 -3.70 3.31
C THR A 114 -2.15 -4.69 2.54
N ALA A 115 -0.85 -4.45 2.51
CA ALA A 115 0.08 -5.34 1.82
C ALA A 115 0.05 -6.78 2.38
N PHE A 116 -0.10 -6.94 3.69
CA PHE A 116 -0.02 -8.25 4.36
C PHE A 116 -1.35 -8.75 4.92
N GLY A 117 -2.32 -7.86 5.19
CA GLY A 117 -3.55 -8.24 5.89
C GLY A 117 -3.30 -8.59 7.37
N ASP A 118 -4.11 -9.51 7.89
CA ASP A 118 -3.95 -10.08 9.23
C ASP A 118 -2.92 -11.24 9.24
N SER A 119 -2.71 -11.86 10.40
CA SER A 119 -1.79 -13.00 10.58
C SER A 119 -2.13 -14.24 9.74
N LYS A 120 -3.29 -14.28 9.10
CA LYS A 120 -3.75 -15.33 8.18
C LYS A 120 -3.78 -14.85 6.72
N GLY A 121 -3.38 -13.60 6.46
CA GLY A 121 -3.42 -12.98 5.14
C GLY A 121 -4.79 -12.44 4.71
N ASN A 122 -5.82 -12.47 5.61
CA ASN A 122 -7.11 -11.88 5.27
C ASN A 122 -7.00 -10.36 5.20
N GLY A 123 -7.64 -9.75 4.19
CA GLY A 123 -7.54 -8.30 3.97
C GLY A 123 -6.22 -7.87 3.34
N SER A 124 -5.43 -8.80 2.79
CA SER A 124 -4.26 -8.47 1.97
C SER A 124 -4.66 -8.09 0.55
N ILE A 125 -3.88 -7.18 -0.03
CA ILE A 125 -4.01 -6.84 -1.45
C ILE A 125 -3.50 -8.02 -2.28
N PRO A 126 -4.30 -8.55 -3.24
CA PRO A 126 -3.86 -9.62 -4.11
C PRO A 126 -2.62 -9.22 -4.92
N PHE A 127 -1.76 -10.19 -5.23
CA PHE A 127 -0.54 -9.98 -5.99
C PHE A 127 -0.77 -9.23 -7.32
N GLU A 128 -1.81 -9.61 -8.05
CA GLU A 128 -2.22 -8.96 -9.30
C GLU A 128 -2.60 -7.48 -9.09
N GLY A 129 -3.10 -7.13 -7.91
CA GLY A 129 -3.42 -5.75 -7.53
C GLY A 129 -2.18 -4.86 -7.49
N HIS A 130 -1.07 -5.40 -6.98
CA HIS A 130 0.21 -4.69 -6.98
C HIS A 130 0.71 -4.40 -8.39
N ILE A 131 0.64 -5.38 -9.30
CA ILE A 131 1.07 -5.23 -10.70
C ILE A 131 0.15 -4.26 -11.44
N LYS A 132 -1.17 -4.35 -11.24
CA LYS A 132 -2.14 -3.43 -11.84
C LYS A 132 -1.93 -1.98 -11.40
N MET A 133 -1.56 -1.75 -10.15
CA MET A 133 -1.22 -0.41 -9.66
C MET A 133 0.00 0.15 -10.39
N LEU A 134 1.05 -0.65 -10.55
CA LEU A 134 2.21 -0.27 -11.36
C LEU A 134 1.81 0.09 -12.80
N ALA A 135 1.01 -0.76 -13.43
CA ALA A 135 0.56 -0.57 -14.81
C ALA A 135 -0.29 0.71 -14.98
N ALA A 136 -1.15 1.02 -14.01
CA ALA A 136 -1.94 2.25 -14.03
C ALA A 136 -1.08 3.51 -13.88
N THR A 137 0.05 3.41 -13.20
CA THR A 137 0.94 4.54 -12.91
C THR A 137 2.03 4.72 -14.00
N GLN A 138 2.51 3.63 -14.60
CA GLN A 138 3.64 3.63 -15.54
C GLN A 138 3.51 4.62 -16.71
N PRO A 139 2.32 4.84 -17.33
CA PRO A 139 2.19 5.77 -18.44
C PRO A 139 2.55 7.23 -18.10
N PHE A 140 2.52 7.59 -16.83
CA PHE A 140 2.82 8.95 -16.36
C PHE A 140 4.28 9.12 -15.92
N ILE A 141 5.07 8.03 -15.90
CA ILE A 141 6.44 8.00 -15.40
C ILE A 141 7.40 7.64 -16.51
N SER A 142 8.36 8.53 -16.82
CA SER A 142 9.35 8.29 -17.87
C SER A 142 10.39 7.23 -17.51
N GLY A 143 10.72 7.09 -16.24
CA GLY A 143 11.56 6.02 -15.70
C GLY A 143 10.77 4.77 -15.28
N ALA A 144 11.43 3.85 -14.63
CA ALA A 144 10.79 2.71 -13.97
C ALA A 144 10.20 3.10 -12.62
N ILE A 145 9.36 2.21 -12.07
CA ILE A 145 8.73 2.34 -10.76
C ILE A 145 9.29 1.24 -9.88
N SER A 146 9.77 1.60 -8.70
CA SER A 146 10.20 0.63 -7.70
C SER A 146 9.03 0.30 -6.78
N LYS A 147 8.68 -0.98 -6.72
CA LYS A 147 7.60 -1.49 -5.87
C LYS A 147 7.86 -2.92 -5.43
N THR A 148 7.51 -3.21 -4.18
CA THR A 148 7.48 -4.58 -3.67
C THR A 148 6.18 -5.26 -4.11
N ASN A 149 6.29 -6.42 -4.70
CA ASN A 149 5.15 -7.27 -5.01
C ASN A 149 5.07 -8.39 -3.96
N ASN A 150 4.17 -8.21 -2.99
CA ASN A 150 4.01 -9.16 -1.90
C ASN A 150 3.27 -10.41 -2.38
N LEU A 151 3.80 -11.57 -2.01
CA LEU A 151 3.24 -12.89 -2.30
C LEU A 151 2.95 -13.62 -0.99
N PRO A 152 1.90 -14.44 -0.93
CA PRO A 152 1.65 -15.28 0.24
C PRO A 152 2.73 -16.37 0.36
N GLU A 153 2.94 -16.91 1.58
CA GLU A 153 3.96 -17.92 1.87
C GLU A 153 3.82 -19.18 0.98
N ASN A 154 2.59 -19.54 0.62
CA ASN A 154 2.27 -20.69 -0.22
C ASN A 154 2.34 -20.38 -1.73
N ALA A 155 2.89 -19.25 -2.15
CA ALA A 155 3.03 -18.90 -3.55
C ALA A 155 3.95 -19.90 -4.26
N THR A 156 3.57 -20.24 -5.47
CA THR A 156 4.30 -21.19 -6.32
C THR A 156 5.23 -20.48 -7.28
N VAL A 157 6.20 -21.20 -7.84
CA VAL A 157 7.04 -20.70 -8.94
C VAL A 157 6.19 -20.21 -10.12
N LYS A 158 5.04 -20.86 -10.36
CA LYS A 158 4.10 -20.44 -11.41
C LYS A 158 3.51 -19.05 -11.11
N ASN A 159 3.16 -18.75 -9.87
CA ASN A 159 2.64 -17.43 -9.50
C ASN A 159 3.67 -16.33 -9.80
N ILE A 160 4.95 -16.59 -9.50
CA ILE A 160 6.04 -15.64 -9.81
C ILE A 160 6.18 -15.45 -11.31
N TYR A 161 6.19 -16.55 -12.08
CA TYR A 161 6.27 -16.51 -13.53
C TYR A 161 5.10 -15.74 -14.15
N ASP A 162 3.87 -16.07 -13.76
CA ASP A 162 2.66 -15.39 -14.23
C ASP A 162 2.70 -13.87 -13.93
N GLY A 163 3.29 -13.48 -12.79
CA GLY A 163 3.49 -12.09 -12.44
C GLY A 163 4.44 -11.34 -13.38
N PHE A 164 5.57 -11.94 -13.73
CA PHE A 164 6.48 -11.34 -14.71
C PHE A 164 5.83 -11.24 -16.09
N VAL A 165 5.11 -12.27 -16.54
CA VAL A 165 4.38 -12.24 -17.81
C VAL A 165 3.30 -11.15 -17.79
N MET A 166 2.51 -11.08 -16.72
CA MET A 166 1.51 -10.05 -16.55
C MET A 166 2.11 -8.64 -16.59
N GLY A 167 3.26 -8.43 -15.93
CA GLY A 167 3.96 -7.15 -15.95
C GLY A 167 4.41 -6.77 -17.36
N TYR A 168 4.94 -7.72 -18.11
CA TYR A 168 5.33 -7.53 -19.52
C TYR A 168 4.12 -7.17 -20.39
N ASP A 169 3.03 -7.93 -20.29
CA ASP A 169 1.80 -7.73 -21.08
C ASP A 169 1.14 -6.37 -20.79
N LEU A 170 1.27 -5.88 -19.57
CA LEU A 170 0.77 -4.58 -19.14
C LEU A 170 1.74 -3.41 -19.45
N GLY A 171 2.87 -3.68 -20.09
CA GLY A 171 3.82 -2.66 -20.54
C GLY A 171 4.68 -2.04 -19.43
N LEU A 172 4.91 -2.77 -18.33
CA LEU A 172 5.80 -2.32 -17.27
C LEU A 172 7.25 -2.32 -17.72
N LYS A 173 8.04 -1.35 -17.24
CA LYS A 173 9.49 -1.27 -17.49
C LYS A 173 10.29 -2.16 -16.56
N ALA A 174 9.73 -2.48 -15.41
CA ALA A 174 10.29 -3.40 -14.41
C ALA A 174 9.15 -4.00 -13.58
N VAL A 175 9.37 -5.22 -13.05
CA VAL A 175 8.49 -5.93 -12.11
C VAL A 175 9.30 -6.41 -10.95
#